data_efdcccfd286e40e58d150c0c2b717339
#
_entry.id   efdcccfd286e40e58d150c0c2b717339
#
_cell.length_a   1.000
_cell.length_b   1.000
_cell.length_c   1.000
_cell.angle_alpha   90.00
_cell.angle_beta   90.00
_cell.angle_gamma   90.00
#
_symmetry.space_group_name_H-M   'P 1'
#
loop_
_entity.id
_entity.type
_entity.pdbx_description
1 polymer ?
#
loop_
_entity_poly.entity_id
_entity_poly.type
_entity_poly.pdbx_seq_one_letter_code
_entity_poly.pdbx_strand_id
1 'polypeptide(L)'
;AASAAATGRAVDFARVLPGRRLAFPADYGAHPDFRTEWWYATGWLTLPDGSPLGFQSTFFRVRTGIGEDNPSAFSPRQLILAHAAVADPRLGRLRHDERAARVGFGRAGFASGETNVWIGDWRFEQRAGGYRAEVRSKEFAYALNLAPDGPPLLNGTAGFSAKAPDQRHASYYYSRPQLAVGGNVTLAGRTVAVTGRAWLDHEWSSELLPDVAQGWDWIGINFDDGSALMAFRLRDGNGGALWSSASIHQANGRSEILPAEAVAFEPLRDWRSPRTGITYPVEWRFRLGRRELLLQPLMDDQELDSRRSTGAIYWEGAIRLSEGGQEVGRGYLEMTGCGEKIRLG
;
A
#
# COMPACT_ATOMS: atom_id res chain seq x y z
N ALA A 1 43.08 14.33 -26.32
CA ALA A 1 41.63 14.25 -26.42
C ALA A 1 41.05 14.32 -25.00
N ALA A 2 40.50 15.48 -24.62
CA ALA A 2 39.86 15.68 -23.34
C ALA A 2 38.48 15.03 -23.38
N SER A 3 38.27 14.02 -22.55
CA SER A 3 36.93 13.44 -22.34
C SER A 3 36.12 14.46 -21.55
N ALA A 4 35.17 15.08 -22.18
CA ALA A 4 34.15 15.89 -21.50
C ALA A 4 33.27 14.93 -20.72
N ALA A 5 33.47 14.86 -19.40
CA ALA A 5 32.50 14.25 -18.51
C ALA A 5 31.19 15.06 -18.62
N ALA A 6 30.14 14.47 -19.17
CA ALA A 6 28.82 15.03 -19.16
C ALA A 6 28.37 15.13 -17.70
N THR A 7 28.45 16.32 -17.13
CA THR A 7 27.83 16.63 -15.84
C THR A 7 26.31 16.56 -16.05
N GLY A 8 25.74 15.38 -15.82
CA GLY A 8 24.30 15.21 -15.80
C GLY A 8 23.71 16.20 -14.78
N ARG A 9 22.83 17.07 -15.24
CA ARG A 9 22.08 17.98 -14.37
C ARG A 9 21.31 17.12 -13.38
N ALA A 10 21.47 17.40 -12.08
CA ALA A 10 20.69 16.71 -11.06
C ALA A 10 19.20 16.89 -11.37
N VAL A 11 18.44 15.81 -11.36
CA VAL A 11 17.01 15.85 -11.63
C VAL A 11 16.33 16.50 -10.45
N ASP A 12 15.52 17.52 -10.73
CA ASP A 12 14.70 18.20 -9.74
C ASP A 12 13.35 17.49 -9.61
N PHE A 13 13.14 16.78 -8.51
CA PHE A 13 11.87 16.16 -8.18
C PHE A 13 10.99 17.15 -7.40
N ALA A 14 9.69 17.14 -7.67
CA ALA A 14 8.75 17.92 -6.90
C ALA A 14 8.81 17.55 -5.42
N ARG A 15 8.66 18.55 -4.55
CA ARG A 15 8.75 18.38 -3.10
C ARG A 15 7.39 18.36 -2.44
N VAL A 16 7.26 17.54 -1.41
CA VAL A 16 6.11 17.59 -0.51
C VAL A 16 6.30 18.75 0.46
N LEU A 17 5.36 19.70 0.44
CA LEU A 17 5.40 20.90 1.26
C LEU A 17 4.17 20.96 2.16
N PRO A 18 4.32 21.38 3.43
CA PRO A 18 3.19 21.59 4.31
C PRO A 18 2.29 22.72 3.77
N GLY A 19 0.99 22.63 4.04
CA GLY A 19 0.03 23.67 3.67
C GLY A 19 -0.59 23.52 2.26
N ARG A 20 -0.09 22.63 1.41
CA ARG A 20 -0.80 22.28 0.17
C ARG A 20 -2.09 21.55 0.52
N ARG A 21 -3.19 21.98 -0.09
CA ARG A 21 -4.48 21.28 -0.02
C ARG A 21 -4.60 20.31 -1.18
N LEU A 22 -5.00 19.07 -0.90
CA LEU A 22 -5.37 18.13 -1.94
C LEU A 22 -6.67 18.58 -2.60
N ALA A 23 -6.72 18.52 -3.95
CA ALA A 23 -7.83 18.98 -4.75
C ALA A 23 -8.40 17.83 -5.59
N PHE A 24 -9.63 17.44 -5.28
CA PHE A 24 -10.31 16.39 -6.06
C PHE A 24 -11.25 16.99 -7.10
N PRO A 25 -11.32 16.42 -8.32
CA PRO A 25 -10.80 15.10 -8.72
C PRO A 25 -9.31 15.06 -9.13
N ALA A 26 -8.61 16.20 -9.27
CA ALA A 26 -7.26 16.24 -9.82
C ALA A 26 -6.28 15.29 -9.12
N ASP A 27 -6.27 15.27 -7.78
CA ASP A 27 -5.37 14.43 -6.98
C ASP A 27 -5.80 12.95 -6.89
N TYR A 28 -6.83 12.51 -7.66
CA TYR A 28 -7.05 11.08 -7.90
C TYR A 28 -6.06 10.50 -8.92
N GLY A 29 -5.54 11.35 -9.81
CA GLY A 29 -4.60 10.95 -10.84
C GLY A 29 -3.15 10.91 -10.40
N ALA A 30 -2.27 10.56 -11.33
CA ALA A 30 -0.84 10.48 -11.09
C ALA A 30 -0.18 11.84 -10.98
N HIS A 31 0.92 11.89 -10.20
CA HIS A 31 1.75 13.06 -9.93
C HIS A 31 3.18 12.82 -10.45
N PRO A 32 3.38 12.85 -11.79
CA PRO A 32 4.61 12.39 -12.44
C PRO A 32 5.87 13.18 -12.10
N ASP A 33 5.74 14.38 -11.54
CA ASP A 33 6.87 15.21 -11.11
C ASP A 33 7.49 14.74 -9.79
N PHE A 34 6.77 13.95 -9.01
CA PHE A 34 7.30 13.32 -7.81
C PHE A 34 8.07 12.05 -8.14
N ARG A 35 9.00 11.66 -7.26
CA ARG A 35 9.87 10.51 -7.45
C ARG A 35 9.10 9.19 -7.39
N THR A 36 8.27 9.00 -6.35
CA THR A 36 7.52 7.77 -6.11
C THR A 36 6.05 8.07 -5.84
N GLU A 37 5.21 7.12 -6.23
CA GLU A 37 3.76 7.18 -6.04
C GLU A 37 3.20 5.77 -6.06
N TRP A 38 2.16 5.50 -5.27
CA TRP A 38 1.49 4.21 -5.31
C TRP A 38 0.00 4.30 -5.05
N TRP A 39 -0.73 3.39 -5.67
CA TRP A 39 -2.12 3.05 -5.41
C TRP A 39 -2.12 1.64 -4.84
N TYR A 40 -2.57 1.51 -3.61
CA TYR A 40 -2.54 0.29 -2.82
C TYR A 40 -3.95 -0.06 -2.39
N ALA A 41 -4.53 -1.11 -3.00
CA ALA A 41 -5.86 -1.60 -2.67
C ALA A 41 -5.75 -2.99 -2.04
N THR A 42 -6.30 -3.14 -0.85
CA THR A 42 -6.33 -4.40 -0.11
C THR A 42 -7.70 -4.62 0.49
N GLY A 43 -8.04 -5.88 0.75
CA GLY A 43 -9.33 -6.15 1.36
C GLY A 43 -9.59 -7.60 1.67
N TRP A 44 -10.71 -7.78 2.31
CA TRP A 44 -11.29 -9.08 2.64
C TRP A 44 -12.48 -9.36 1.74
N LEU A 45 -12.47 -10.54 1.15
CA LEU A 45 -13.55 -11.07 0.31
C LEU A 45 -14.20 -12.25 1.01
N THR A 46 -15.46 -12.46 0.71
CA THR A 46 -16.24 -13.62 1.12
C THR A 46 -16.59 -14.43 -0.13
N LEU A 47 -16.19 -15.69 -0.12
CA LEU A 47 -16.54 -16.66 -1.16
C LEU A 47 -17.99 -17.13 -1.00
N PRO A 48 -18.61 -17.77 -2.02
CA PRO A 48 -20.00 -18.22 -1.93
C PRO A 48 -20.29 -19.22 -0.81
N ASP A 49 -19.27 -19.96 -0.35
CA ASP A 49 -19.36 -20.88 0.79
C ASP A 49 -19.14 -20.20 2.16
N GLY A 50 -19.00 -18.87 2.19
CA GLY A 50 -18.70 -18.10 3.39
C GLY A 50 -17.23 -18.03 3.79
N SER A 51 -16.34 -18.73 3.08
CA SER A 51 -14.91 -18.71 3.37
C SER A 51 -14.29 -17.35 3.11
N PRO A 52 -13.36 -16.90 3.97
CA PRO A 52 -12.66 -15.64 3.76
C PRO A 52 -11.52 -15.78 2.76
N LEU A 53 -11.25 -14.69 2.05
CA LEU A 53 -10.14 -14.53 1.13
C LEU A 53 -9.58 -13.11 1.28
N GLY A 54 -8.25 -12.97 1.39
CA GLY A 54 -7.60 -11.67 1.28
C GLY A 54 -7.22 -11.37 -0.17
N PHE A 55 -7.20 -10.10 -0.56
CA PHE A 55 -6.64 -9.67 -1.83
C PHE A 55 -5.79 -8.42 -1.69
N GLN A 56 -4.82 -8.27 -2.57
CA GLN A 56 -3.98 -7.08 -2.72
C GLN A 56 -3.83 -6.76 -4.19
N SER A 57 -3.87 -5.47 -4.52
CA SER A 57 -3.57 -4.89 -5.83
C SER A 57 -2.80 -3.60 -5.61
N THR A 58 -1.51 -3.59 -5.91
CA THR A 58 -0.65 -2.43 -5.72
C THR A 58 0.01 -2.05 -7.03
N PHE A 59 -0.05 -0.78 -7.37
CA PHE A 59 0.67 -0.19 -8.49
C PHE A 59 1.58 0.90 -7.97
N PHE A 60 2.83 0.86 -8.38
CA PHE A 60 3.82 1.88 -8.08
C PHE A 60 4.20 2.60 -9.37
N ARG A 61 4.33 3.91 -9.31
CA ARG A 61 4.97 4.73 -10.31
C ARG A 61 6.28 5.28 -9.76
N VAL A 62 7.33 5.16 -10.54
CA VAL A 62 8.66 5.66 -10.17
C VAL A 62 9.18 6.56 -11.29
N ARG A 63 9.52 7.81 -10.96
CA ARG A 63 10.33 8.69 -11.82
C ARG A 63 11.78 8.40 -11.52
N THR A 64 12.49 7.86 -12.49
CA THR A 64 13.85 7.33 -12.28
C THR A 64 14.93 8.41 -12.18
N GLY A 65 14.67 9.58 -12.76
CA GLY A 65 15.69 10.60 -12.97
C GLY A 65 16.72 10.24 -14.04
N ILE A 66 16.49 9.16 -14.78
CA ILE A 66 17.40 8.68 -15.82
C ILE A 66 16.86 9.07 -17.19
N GLY A 67 17.72 9.69 -18.02
CA GLY A 67 17.39 10.02 -19.39
C GLY A 67 16.29 11.06 -19.54
N GLU A 68 16.17 11.99 -18.61
CA GLU A 68 15.16 13.06 -18.62
C GLU A 68 15.24 13.91 -19.89
N ASP A 69 16.45 14.23 -20.35
CA ASP A 69 16.73 15.00 -21.55
C ASP A 69 16.82 14.13 -22.84
N ASN A 70 16.65 12.82 -22.72
CA ASN A 70 16.72 11.92 -23.85
C ASN A 70 15.36 11.92 -24.59
N PRO A 71 15.29 12.37 -25.87
CA PRO A 71 14.02 12.42 -26.61
C PRO A 71 13.46 11.05 -26.99
N SER A 72 14.24 9.98 -26.81
CA SER A 72 13.84 8.63 -27.15
C SER A 72 12.60 8.19 -26.32
N ALA A 73 11.59 7.66 -27.01
CA ALA A 73 10.45 7.00 -26.38
C ALA A 73 10.88 5.73 -25.59
N PHE A 74 12.10 5.26 -25.76
CA PHE A 74 12.68 4.14 -25.01
C PHE A 74 13.36 4.57 -23.70
N SER A 75 13.48 5.88 -23.43
CA SER A 75 14.07 6.37 -22.19
C SER A 75 13.24 5.91 -20.98
N PRO A 76 13.87 5.32 -19.93
CA PRO A 76 13.15 4.79 -18.78
C PRO A 76 12.78 5.87 -17.75
N ARG A 77 12.29 7.03 -18.20
CA ARG A 77 11.98 8.17 -17.32
C ARG A 77 10.97 7.83 -16.24
N GLN A 78 9.94 7.05 -16.61
CA GLN A 78 8.88 6.60 -15.71
C GLN A 78 8.74 5.09 -15.79
N LEU A 79 8.62 4.45 -14.63
CA LEU A 79 8.36 3.02 -14.49
C LEU A 79 7.00 2.79 -13.82
N ILE A 80 6.34 1.71 -14.20
CA ILE A 80 5.24 1.12 -13.44
C ILE A 80 5.69 -0.24 -12.95
N LEU A 81 5.53 -0.46 -11.64
CA LEU A 81 5.67 -1.76 -11.01
C LEU A 81 4.30 -2.13 -10.43
N ALA A 82 3.98 -3.40 -10.41
CA ALA A 82 2.71 -3.84 -9.83
C ALA A 82 2.89 -5.15 -9.09
N HIS A 83 2.23 -5.25 -7.94
CA HIS A 83 2.11 -6.46 -7.15
C HIS A 83 0.63 -6.82 -7.01
N ALA A 84 0.33 -8.09 -7.09
CA ALA A 84 -1.01 -8.60 -6.86
C ALA A 84 -0.93 -9.90 -6.05
N ALA A 85 -1.88 -10.10 -5.15
CA ALA A 85 -1.89 -11.28 -4.32
C ALA A 85 -3.31 -11.68 -3.92
N VAL A 86 -3.45 -12.97 -3.58
CA VAL A 86 -4.61 -13.52 -2.88
C VAL A 86 -4.13 -14.35 -1.70
N ALA A 87 -4.79 -14.18 -0.56
CA ALA A 87 -4.54 -14.90 0.68
C ALA A 87 -5.70 -15.85 0.95
N ASP A 88 -5.54 -17.10 0.56
CA ASP A 88 -6.52 -18.17 0.81
C ASP A 88 -5.99 -19.09 1.92
N PRO A 89 -6.61 -19.10 3.11
CA PRO A 89 -6.13 -19.94 4.22
C PRO A 89 -6.09 -21.43 3.89
N ARG A 90 -6.93 -21.89 2.94
CA ARG A 90 -6.94 -23.28 2.50
C ARG A 90 -5.68 -23.69 1.75
N LEU A 91 -4.97 -22.70 1.17
CA LEU A 91 -3.70 -22.91 0.46
C LEU A 91 -2.48 -22.79 1.38
N GLY A 92 -2.65 -22.21 2.56
CA GLY A 92 -1.63 -22.08 3.61
C GLY A 92 -0.47 -21.15 3.30
N ARG A 93 -0.49 -20.48 2.15
CA ARG A 93 0.50 -19.46 1.76
C ARG A 93 -0.08 -18.44 0.78
N LEU A 94 0.50 -17.25 0.78
CA LEU A 94 0.16 -16.19 -0.18
C LEU A 94 0.44 -16.65 -1.62
N ARG A 95 -0.53 -16.43 -2.50
CA ARG A 95 -0.31 -16.49 -3.95
C ARG A 95 -0.13 -15.07 -4.45
N HIS A 96 1.00 -14.80 -5.05
CA HIS A 96 1.31 -13.46 -5.54
C HIS A 96 2.00 -13.50 -6.90
N ASP A 97 1.95 -12.38 -7.59
CA ASP A 97 2.66 -12.14 -8.84
C ASP A 97 3.11 -10.68 -8.89
N GLU A 98 4.12 -10.40 -9.70
CA GLU A 98 4.73 -9.08 -9.82
C GLU A 98 5.04 -8.74 -11.29
N ARG A 99 4.95 -7.46 -11.61
CA ARG A 99 5.29 -6.94 -12.92
C ARG A 99 6.11 -5.64 -12.80
N ALA A 100 6.96 -5.40 -13.79
CA ALA A 100 7.71 -4.16 -13.94
C ALA A 100 7.84 -3.81 -15.41
N ALA A 101 7.58 -2.55 -15.77
CA ALA A 101 7.77 -2.05 -17.12
C ALA A 101 8.03 -0.54 -17.11
N ARG A 102 8.78 -0.06 -18.10
CA ARG A 102 8.80 1.38 -18.40
C ARG A 102 7.47 1.81 -19.01
N VAL A 103 7.10 3.04 -18.71
CA VAL A 103 5.91 3.67 -19.30
C VAL A 103 6.11 3.86 -20.80
N GLY A 104 5.09 3.55 -21.59
CA GLY A 104 5.06 3.77 -23.02
C GLY A 104 4.53 2.59 -23.82
N PHE A 105 4.33 2.85 -25.11
CA PHE A 105 3.88 1.85 -26.11
C PHE A 105 2.57 1.16 -25.77
N GLY A 106 1.72 1.79 -24.95
CA GLY A 106 0.47 1.19 -24.46
C GLY A 106 0.64 0.04 -23.47
N ARG A 107 1.89 -0.39 -23.17
CA ARG A 107 2.14 -1.56 -22.31
C ARG A 107 2.07 -1.25 -20.83
N ALA A 108 2.47 -0.06 -20.44
CA ALA A 108 2.36 0.43 -19.07
C ALA A 108 2.16 1.95 -19.10
N GLY A 109 1.41 2.47 -18.15
CA GLY A 109 1.14 3.90 -18.06
C GLY A 109 0.22 4.26 -16.91
N PHE A 110 -0.09 5.55 -16.87
CA PHE A 110 -0.96 6.17 -15.89
C PHE A 110 -1.69 7.38 -16.51
N ALA A 111 -2.78 7.81 -15.87
CA ALA A 111 -3.47 9.05 -16.20
C ALA A 111 -3.26 10.11 -15.13
N SER A 112 -3.24 11.38 -15.52
CA SER A 112 -3.32 12.54 -14.62
C SER A 112 -4.78 12.97 -14.49
N GLY A 113 -5.20 13.37 -13.28
CA GLY A 113 -6.55 13.87 -13.02
C GLY A 113 -7.61 12.82 -12.69
N GLU A 114 -7.31 11.56 -12.92
CA GLU A 114 -8.14 10.41 -12.52
C GLU A 114 -7.27 9.21 -12.18
N THR A 115 -7.74 8.34 -11.31
CA THR A 115 -7.06 7.07 -11.05
C THR A 115 -7.17 6.18 -12.27
N ASN A 116 -6.06 5.95 -12.96
CA ASN A 116 -5.95 4.97 -14.04
C ASN A 116 -4.49 4.63 -14.21
N VAL A 117 -4.09 3.45 -13.78
CA VAL A 117 -2.73 2.92 -13.88
C VAL A 117 -2.80 1.48 -14.38
N TRP A 118 -1.88 1.13 -15.28
CA TRP A 118 -1.89 -0.21 -15.91
C TRP A 118 -0.49 -0.71 -16.23
N ILE A 119 -0.37 -2.01 -16.32
CA ILE A 119 0.79 -2.73 -16.81
C ILE A 119 0.33 -4.06 -17.48
N GLY A 120 0.48 -4.14 -18.81
CA GLY A 120 -0.09 -5.24 -19.57
C GLY A 120 -1.62 -5.28 -19.45
N ASP A 121 -2.14 -6.41 -19.01
CA ASP A 121 -3.57 -6.63 -18.75
C ASP A 121 -3.98 -6.41 -17.27
N TRP A 122 -3.06 -5.95 -16.42
CA TRP A 122 -3.38 -5.51 -15.07
C TRP A 122 -3.72 -4.03 -15.07
N ARG A 123 -4.79 -3.69 -14.34
CA ARG A 123 -5.28 -2.30 -14.27
C ARG A 123 -5.92 -2.00 -12.94
N PHE A 124 -5.71 -0.77 -12.49
CA PHE A 124 -6.48 -0.14 -11.42
C PHE A 124 -6.98 1.21 -11.93
N GLU A 125 -8.28 1.36 -12.04
CA GLU A 125 -8.88 2.53 -12.67
C GLU A 125 -10.13 3.02 -11.96
N GLN A 126 -10.37 4.32 -12.03
CA GLN A 126 -11.61 4.93 -11.60
C GLN A 126 -12.70 4.64 -12.64
N ARG A 127 -13.84 4.23 -12.17
CA ARG A 127 -15.07 4.02 -12.94
C ARG A 127 -16.22 4.79 -12.29
N ALA A 128 -17.34 4.98 -13.02
CA ALA A 128 -18.51 5.62 -12.47
C ALA A 128 -18.90 5.01 -11.11
N GLY A 129 -18.85 5.81 -10.04
CA GLY A 129 -19.20 5.39 -8.70
C GLY A 129 -18.12 4.64 -7.91
N GLY A 130 -16.89 4.49 -8.41
CA GLY A 130 -15.83 3.83 -7.64
C GLY A 130 -14.59 3.48 -8.44
N TYR A 131 -14.01 2.30 -8.15
CA TYR A 131 -12.80 1.81 -8.79
C TYR A 131 -13.00 0.40 -9.32
N ARG A 132 -12.17 0.02 -10.27
CA ARG A 132 -12.07 -1.33 -10.78
C ARG A 132 -10.62 -1.80 -10.72
N ALA A 133 -10.41 -2.97 -10.11
CA ALA A 133 -9.14 -3.67 -10.08
C ALA A 133 -9.25 -4.93 -10.96
N GLU A 134 -8.36 -5.05 -11.94
CA GLU A 134 -8.28 -6.22 -12.81
C GLU A 134 -6.87 -6.77 -12.81
N VAL A 135 -6.74 -8.04 -12.46
CA VAL A 135 -5.47 -8.77 -12.41
C VAL A 135 -5.66 -10.17 -12.98
N ARG A 136 -4.70 -10.60 -13.76
CA ARG A 136 -4.60 -11.97 -14.23
C ARG A 136 -3.18 -12.49 -14.09
N SER A 137 -3.01 -13.47 -13.21
CA SER A 137 -1.76 -14.20 -13.03
C SER A 137 -1.91 -15.66 -13.46
N LYS A 138 -0.86 -16.44 -13.27
CA LYS A 138 -0.92 -17.90 -13.58
C LYS A 138 -1.74 -18.68 -12.56
N GLU A 139 -1.71 -18.27 -11.29
CA GLU A 139 -2.32 -19.02 -10.19
C GLU A 139 -3.68 -18.46 -9.77
N PHE A 140 -3.96 -17.19 -10.09
CA PHE A 140 -5.21 -16.52 -9.74
C PHE A 140 -5.54 -15.39 -10.72
N ALA A 141 -6.79 -14.98 -10.72
CA ALA A 141 -7.23 -13.76 -11.36
C ALA A 141 -8.37 -13.14 -10.55
N TYR A 142 -8.54 -11.84 -10.66
CA TYR A 142 -9.72 -11.16 -10.12
C TYR A 142 -10.12 -9.97 -10.98
N ALA A 143 -11.40 -9.67 -10.92
CA ALA A 143 -12.01 -8.48 -11.48
C ALA A 143 -12.99 -7.94 -10.44
N LEU A 144 -12.56 -6.92 -9.70
CA LEU A 144 -13.25 -6.39 -8.53
C LEU A 144 -13.69 -4.94 -8.77
N ASN A 145 -14.91 -4.64 -8.39
CA ASN A 145 -15.42 -3.27 -8.31
C ASN A 145 -15.39 -2.85 -6.82
N LEU A 146 -14.85 -1.67 -6.55
CA LEU A 146 -14.69 -1.11 -5.22
C LEU A 146 -15.48 0.19 -5.15
N ALA A 147 -16.58 0.21 -4.39
CA ALA A 147 -17.48 1.36 -4.26
C ALA A 147 -17.21 2.11 -2.95
N PRO A 148 -16.82 3.39 -3.01
CA PRO A 148 -16.62 4.20 -1.82
C PRO A 148 -17.95 4.64 -1.21
N ASP A 149 -17.98 4.77 0.11
CA ASP A 149 -19.12 5.26 0.89
C ASP A 149 -18.92 6.69 1.41
N GLY A 150 -17.96 7.42 0.89
CA GLY A 150 -17.69 8.78 1.35
C GLY A 150 -16.54 9.45 0.61
N PRO A 151 -16.16 10.65 1.02
CA PRO A 151 -15.01 11.36 0.47
C PRO A 151 -13.70 10.68 0.86
N PRO A 152 -12.59 11.00 0.17
CA PRO A 152 -11.26 10.58 0.59
C PRO A 152 -10.93 11.09 2.00
N LEU A 153 -10.24 10.25 2.77
CA LEU A 153 -9.71 10.59 4.08
C LEU A 153 -8.28 11.10 3.93
N LEU A 154 -8.04 12.31 4.39
CA LEU A 154 -6.73 12.95 4.30
C LEU A 154 -5.89 12.54 5.50
N ASN A 155 -4.81 11.79 5.28
CA ASN A 155 -3.91 11.36 6.35
C ASN A 155 -2.94 12.47 6.74
N GLY A 156 -2.54 12.49 8.01
CA GLY A 156 -1.73 13.57 8.55
C GLY A 156 -2.48 14.91 8.55
N THR A 157 -1.76 16.01 8.44
CA THR A 157 -2.36 17.35 8.43
C THR A 157 -2.92 17.67 7.05
N ALA A 158 -4.21 17.44 6.84
CA ALA A 158 -4.92 17.72 5.58
C ALA A 158 -4.26 17.03 4.35
N GLY A 159 -3.75 15.81 4.53
CA GLY A 159 -3.08 15.05 3.49
C GLY A 159 -1.55 15.18 3.47
N PHE A 160 -0.98 16.07 4.28
CA PHE A 160 0.47 16.13 4.52
C PHE A 160 0.84 15.13 5.63
N SER A 161 1.44 14.01 5.27
CA SER A 161 1.84 12.94 6.19
C SER A 161 3.33 12.99 6.46
N ALA A 162 3.74 13.53 7.60
CA ALA A 162 5.12 13.53 8.04
C ALA A 162 5.60 12.12 8.35
N LYS A 163 6.84 11.82 7.97
CA LYS A 163 7.54 10.54 8.22
C LYS A 163 8.72 10.73 9.18
N ALA A 164 9.01 11.97 9.54
CA ALA A 164 10.03 12.32 10.52
C ALA A 164 9.72 13.70 11.13
N PRO A 165 10.33 14.05 12.28
CA PRO A 165 10.13 15.35 12.92
C PRO A 165 10.58 16.54 12.06
N ASP A 166 11.51 16.34 11.13
CA ASP A 166 12.08 17.38 10.26
C ASP A 166 11.12 17.89 9.17
N GLN A 167 9.96 17.24 9.02
CA GLN A 167 8.95 17.52 7.97
C GLN A 167 9.47 17.47 6.51
N ARG A 168 10.75 17.21 6.32
CA ARG A 168 11.35 17.03 4.99
C ARG A 168 10.96 15.68 4.42
N HIS A 169 10.99 14.64 5.29
CA HIS A 169 10.51 13.31 4.96
C HIS A 169 8.99 13.26 5.17
N ALA A 170 8.27 13.34 4.08
CA ALA A 170 6.81 13.41 4.09
C ALA A 170 6.22 12.94 2.77
N SER A 171 4.94 12.67 2.77
CA SER A 171 4.14 12.36 1.58
C SER A 171 2.87 13.19 1.54
N TYR A 172 2.27 13.31 0.35
CA TYR A 172 0.85 13.56 0.22
C TYR A 172 0.13 12.24 0.21
N TYR A 173 -0.90 12.10 1.03
CA TYR A 173 -1.48 10.81 1.35
C TYR A 173 -2.98 10.92 1.67
N TYR A 174 -3.79 10.19 0.93
CA TYR A 174 -5.18 9.98 1.29
C TYR A 174 -5.54 8.49 1.22
N SER A 175 -6.55 8.12 2.00
CA SER A 175 -7.11 6.77 2.03
C SER A 175 -8.58 6.76 1.67
N ARG A 176 -9.08 5.63 1.22
CA ARG A 176 -10.51 5.33 1.07
C ARG A 176 -10.80 4.00 1.77
N PRO A 177 -11.20 4.07 3.04
CA PRO A 177 -11.63 2.89 3.78
C PRO A 177 -13.05 2.48 3.41
N GLN A 178 -13.50 1.38 3.97
CA GLN A 178 -14.89 0.89 3.91
C GLN A 178 -15.42 0.73 2.48
N LEU A 179 -14.53 0.51 1.48
CA LEU A 179 -14.94 0.29 0.10
C LEU A 179 -15.75 -1.01 0.01
N ALA A 180 -17.00 -0.92 -0.42
CA ALA A 180 -17.81 -2.11 -0.71
C ALA A 180 -17.25 -2.80 -1.96
N VAL A 181 -17.02 -4.10 -1.89
CA VAL A 181 -16.45 -4.88 -2.98
C VAL A 181 -17.44 -5.87 -3.52
N GLY A 182 -17.53 -5.94 -4.85
CA GLY A 182 -18.21 -6.98 -5.58
C GLY A 182 -17.43 -7.34 -6.84
N GLY A 183 -17.59 -8.55 -7.32
CA GLY A 183 -16.90 -8.99 -8.53
C GLY A 183 -16.64 -10.48 -8.55
N ASN A 184 -15.55 -10.87 -9.21
CA ASN A 184 -15.21 -12.27 -9.39
C ASN A 184 -13.74 -12.53 -9.08
N VAL A 185 -13.47 -13.70 -8.52
CA VAL A 185 -12.11 -14.24 -8.31
C VAL A 185 -12.02 -15.60 -9.00
N THR A 186 -10.91 -15.84 -9.69
CA THR A 186 -10.58 -17.14 -10.27
C THR A 186 -9.46 -17.78 -9.47
N LEU A 187 -9.71 -18.95 -8.91
CA LEU A 187 -8.75 -19.76 -8.16
C LEU A 187 -8.80 -21.18 -8.69
N ALA A 188 -7.64 -21.79 -8.94
CA ALA A 188 -7.53 -23.16 -9.46
C ALA A 188 -8.45 -23.39 -10.69
N GLY A 189 -8.53 -22.41 -11.60
CA GLY A 189 -9.34 -22.47 -12.82
C GLY A 189 -10.86 -22.26 -12.63
N ARG A 190 -11.33 -22.07 -11.40
CA ARG A 190 -12.74 -21.81 -11.10
C ARG A 190 -12.97 -20.34 -10.79
N THR A 191 -13.90 -19.73 -11.53
CA THR A 191 -14.34 -18.36 -11.28
C THR A 191 -15.58 -18.37 -10.42
N VAL A 192 -15.55 -17.60 -9.33
CA VAL A 192 -16.66 -17.47 -8.38
C VAL A 192 -16.94 -15.99 -8.09
N ALA A 193 -18.19 -15.66 -7.86
CA ALA A 193 -18.58 -14.33 -7.40
C ALA A 193 -18.16 -14.12 -5.96
N VAL A 194 -17.74 -12.90 -5.64
CA VAL A 194 -17.31 -12.50 -4.29
C VAL A 194 -17.92 -11.17 -3.90
N THR A 195 -18.07 -10.98 -2.60
CA THR A 195 -18.37 -9.68 -1.97
C THR A 195 -17.35 -9.41 -0.88
N GLY A 196 -17.25 -8.17 -0.40
CA GLY A 196 -16.33 -7.89 0.69
C GLY A 196 -16.19 -6.42 1.01
N ARG A 197 -15.10 -6.12 1.73
CA ARG A 197 -14.69 -4.76 2.05
C ARG A 197 -13.22 -4.55 1.77
N ALA A 198 -12.88 -3.36 1.27
CA ALA A 198 -11.53 -3.00 0.91
C ALA A 198 -11.12 -1.65 1.50
N TRP A 199 -9.82 -1.44 1.41
CA TRP A 199 -9.09 -0.22 1.71
C TRP A 199 -8.32 0.19 0.45
N LEU A 200 -8.23 1.50 0.18
CA LEU A 200 -7.37 2.06 -0.84
C LEU A 200 -6.51 3.16 -0.22
N ASP A 201 -5.21 3.10 -0.45
CA ASP A 201 -4.28 4.20 -0.25
C ASP A 201 -3.79 4.74 -1.58
N HIS A 202 -3.66 6.05 -1.65
CA HIS A 202 -2.93 6.74 -2.69
C HIS A 202 -1.96 7.72 -2.03
N GLU A 203 -0.67 7.52 -2.32
CA GLU A 203 0.39 8.27 -1.66
C GLU A 203 1.51 8.58 -2.63
N TRP A 204 2.09 9.79 -2.54
CA TRP A 204 3.21 10.20 -3.38
C TRP A 204 4.19 11.08 -2.65
N SER A 205 5.47 10.94 -3.02
CA SER A 205 6.58 11.64 -2.39
C SER A 205 7.83 11.64 -3.28
N SER A 206 8.78 12.50 -2.93
CA SER A 206 10.14 12.46 -3.47
C SER A 206 11.19 12.15 -2.40
N GLU A 207 10.89 12.45 -1.14
CA GLU A 207 11.73 12.16 0.02
C GLU A 207 10.83 11.55 1.11
N LEU A 208 10.62 10.22 1.04
CA LEU A 208 9.68 9.54 1.93
C LEU A 208 10.32 9.16 3.27
N LEU A 209 11.48 8.52 3.23
CA LEU A 209 12.09 7.90 4.39
C LEU A 209 13.42 8.54 4.75
N PRO A 210 13.68 8.79 6.05
CA PRO A 210 15.02 9.15 6.51
C PRO A 210 16.00 7.99 6.32
N ASP A 211 17.28 8.30 6.09
CA ASP A 211 18.32 7.31 5.83
C ASP A 211 18.51 6.29 6.96
N VAL A 212 18.14 6.64 8.18
CA VAL A 212 18.22 5.75 9.34
C VAL A 212 17.08 4.75 9.43
N ALA A 213 16.03 4.92 8.62
CA ALA A 213 14.90 3.98 8.60
C ALA A 213 15.30 2.66 7.98
N GLN A 214 15.00 1.56 8.65
CA GLN A 214 15.16 0.19 8.18
C GLN A 214 13.97 -0.25 7.34
N GLY A 215 12.77 0.09 7.78
CA GLY A 215 11.50 -0.25 7.17
C GLY A 215 10.33 0.31 7.98
N TRP A 216 9.14 -0.13 7.65
CA TRP A 216 7.91 0.27 8.36
C TRP A 216 6.99 -0.91 8.64
N ASP A 217 6.11 -0.69 9.61
CA ASP A 217 4.90 -1.47 9.83
C ASP A 217 3.71 -0.53 9.59
N TRP A 218 2.77 -0.95 8.77
CA TRP A 218 1.59 -0.19 8.41
C TRP A 218 0.34 -1.05 8.59
N ILE A 219 -0.76 -0.45 9.08
CA ILE A 219 -2.07 -1.08 9.13
C ILE A 219 -3.15 -0.15 8.57
N GLY A 220 -4.08 -0.73 7.82
CA GLY A 220 -5.33 -0.13 7.41
C GLY A 220 -6.48 -1.02 7.83
N ILE A 221 -7.39 -0.50 8.65
CA ILE A 221 -8.44 -1.26 9.31
C ILE A 221 -9.81 -0.66 9.01
N ASN A 222 -10.72 -1.52 8.60
CA ASN A 222 -12.15 -1.25 8.54
C ASN A 222 -12.81 -1.87 9.78
N PHE A 223 -13.32 -1.05 10.70
CA PHE A 223 -14.09 -1.52 11.85
C PHE A 223 -15.51 -1.85 11.46
N ASP A 224 -16.13 -2.75 12.21
CA ASP A 224 -17.50 -3.22 11.98
C ASP A 224 -18.55 -2.14 12.28
N ASP A 225 -18.21 -1.14 13.09
CA ASP A 225 -19.02 0.03 13.39
C ASP A 225 -19.00 1.11 12.28
N GLY A 226 -18.30 0.86 11.17
CA GLY A 226 -18.12 1.80 10.06
C GLY A 226 -17.00 2.81 10.25
N SER A 227 -16.32 2.81 11.39
CA SER A 227 -15.10 3.59 11.58
C SER A 227 -13.90 2.94 10.88
N ALA A 228 -12.79 3.67 10.78
CA ALA A 228 -11.59 3.20 10.11
C ALA A 228 -10.34 3.75 10.81
N LEU A 229 -9.25 3.00 10.70
CA LEU A 229 -7.95 3.35 11.26
C LEU A 229 -6.85 3.13 10.23
N MET A 230 -6.01 4.14 10.02
CA MET A 230 -4.69 3.99 9.43
C MET A 230 -3.65 4.26 10.51
N ALA A 231 -2.67 3.39 10.64
CA ALA A 231 -1.52 3.63 11.50
C ALA A 231 -0.25 3.10 10.86
N PHE A 232 0.87 3.77 11.12
CA PHE A 232 2.18 3.27 10.71
C PHE A 232 3.24 3.59 11.76
N ARG A 233 4.31 2.81 11.71
CA ARG A 233 5.52 2.99 12.47
C ARG A 233 6.72 2.82 11.56
N LEU A 234 7.63 3.79 11.54
CA LEU A 234 8.96 3.65 10.95
C LEU A 234 9.90 3.03 11.99
N ARG A 235 10.73 2.09 11.57
CA ARG A 235 11.67 1.38 12.44
C ARG A 235 13.12 1.68 12.05
N ASP A 236 13.99 1.77 13.05
CA ASP A 236 15.43 1.73 12.88
C ASP A 236 15.94 0.28 12.69
N GLY A 237 17.25 0.13 12.50
CA GLY A 237 17.91 -1.18 12.31
C GLY A 237 17.85 -2.10 13.55
N ASN A 238 17.48 -1.58 14.72
CA ASN A 238 17.33 -2.34 15.97
C ASN A 238 15.86 -2.66 16.28
N GLY A 239 14.93 -2.27 15.39
CA GLY A 239 13.49 -2.45 15.59
C GLY A 239 12.83 -1.38 16.45
N GLY A 240 13.57 -0.34 16.86
CA GLY A 240 13.05 0.81 17.60
C GLY A 240 12.17 1.69 16.71
N ALA A 241 11.17 2.35 17.30
CA ALA A 241 10.31 3.29 16.59
C ALA A 241 11.04 4.63 16.38
N LEU A 242 11.24 5.02 15.12
CA LEU A 242 11.73 6.34 14.73
C LEU A 242 10.60 7.35 14.66
N TRP A 243 9.46 6.94 14.15
CA TRP A 243 8.28 7.76 13.97
C TRP A 243 7.04 6.91 13.94
N SER A 244 5.95 7.39 14.51
CA SER A 244 4.64 6.73 14.45
C SER A 244 3.56 7.77 14.22
N SER A 245 2.51 7.38 13.53
CA SER A 245 1.32 8.21 13.31
C SER A 245 0.10 7.32 13.13
N ALA A 246 -1.06 7.84 13.52
CA ALA A 246 -2.34 7.20 13.26
C ALA A 246 -3.41 8.24 12.92
N SER A 247 -4.34 7.83 12.06
CA SER A 247 -5.55 8.60 11.73
C SER A 247 -6.77 7.71 11.99
N ILE A 248 -7.67 8.16 12.84
CA ILE A 248 -8.96 7.51 13.08
C ILE A 248 -10.05 8.29 12.34
N HIS A 249 -10.90 7.57 11.66
CA HIS A 249 -12.08 8.11 10.99
C HIS A 249 -13.32 7.45 11.56
N GLN A 250 -14.15 8.26 12.23
CA GLN A 250 -15.41 7.81 12.79
C GLN A 250 -16.49 7.72 11.72
N ALA A 251 -17.44 6.83 11.89
CA ALA A 251 -18.57 6.66 10.97
C ALA A 251 -19.39 7.94 10.73
N ASN A 252 -19.33 8.90 11.68
CA ASN A 252 -19.99 10.21 11.56
C ASN A 252 -19.17 11.24 10.73
N GLY A 253 -18.06 10.83 10.11
CA GLY A 253 -17.21 11.69 9.29
C GLY A 253 -16.16 12.52 10.07
N ARG A 254 -16.10 12.38 11.39
CA ARG A 254 -15.02 13.04 12.17
C ARG A 254 -13.72 12.26 11.99
N SER A 255 -12.65 13.01 11.79
CA SER A 255 -11.29 12.47 11.70
C SER A 255 -10.44 13.02 12.83
N GLU A 256 -9.59 12.18 13.39
CA GLU A 256 -8.65 12.51 14.43
C GLU A 256 -7.27 11.96 14.08
N ILE A 257 -6.25 12.80 14.25
CA ILE A 257 -4.85 12.37 14.14
C ILE A 257 -4.36 12.13 15.55
N LEU A 258 -3.82 10.96 15.80
CA LEU A 258 -3.23 10.62 17.08
C LEU A 258 -1.72 10.88 17.09
N PRO A 259 -1.21 11.42 18.20
CA PRO A 259 0.23 11.61 18.36
C PRO A 259 0.96 10.25 18.45
N ALA A 260 2.25 10.27 18.16
CA ALA A 260 3.08 9.07 18.10
C ALA A 260 3.04 8.24 19.41
N GLU A 261 3.00 8.89 20.56
CA GLU A 261 2.93 8.26 21.88
C GLU A 261 1.60 7.54 22.18
N ALA A 262 0.55 7.87 21.43
CA ALA A 262 -0.74 7.19 21.54
C ALA A 262 -0.82 5.88 20.72
N VAL A 263 0.23 5.59 19.94
CA VAL A 263 0.28 4.43 19.04
C VAL A 263 1.44 3.53 19.42
N ALA A 264 1.16 2.28 19.74
CA ALA A 264 2.21 1.30 20.01
C ALA A 264 1.92 -0.05 19.36
N PHE A 265 2.95 -0.60 18.73
CA PHE A 265 2.98 -1.95 18.14
C PHE A 265 3.86 -2.84 19.01
N GLU A 266 3.28 -3.78 19.71
CA GLU A 266 3.97 -4.76 20.55
C GLU A 266 3.83 -6.15 19.94
N PRO A 267 4.93 -6.77 19.45
CA PRO A 267 4.87 -8.11 18.87
C PRO A 267 4.58 -9.16 19.95
N LEU A 268 3.73 -10.12 19.64
CA LEU A 268 3.35 -11.21 20.52
C LEU A 268 3.83 -12.57 20.01
N ARG A 269 3.83 -12.75 18.69
CA ARG A 269 4.20 -14.02 18.07
C ARG A 269 4.89 -13.80 16.75
N ASP A 270 5.99 -14.52 16.55
CA ASP A 270 6.76 -14.52 15.33
C ASP A 270 6.42 -15.74 14.45
N TRP A 271 6.58 -15.53 13.15
CA TRP A 271 6.62 -16.58 12.14
C TRP A 271 7.89 -16.43 11.30
N ARG A 272 8.60 -17.54 11.10
CA ARG A 272 9.79 -17.59 10.27
C ARG A 272 9.47 -18.20 8.93
N SER A 273 9.74 -17.45 7.84
CA SER A 273 9.55 -17.96 6.49
C SER A 273 10.43 -19.16 6.19
N PRO A 274 9.86 -20.29 5.76
CA PRO A 274 10.66 -21.46 5.35
C PRO A 274 11.40 -21.23 4.01
N ARG A 275 11.02 -20.21 3.25
CA ARG A 275 11.63 -19.90 1.94
C ARG A 275 12.81 -18.95 2.04
N THR A 276 12.68 -17.91 2.84
CA THR A 276 13.66 -16.82 2.94
C THR A 276 14.44 -16.82 4.23
N GLY A 277 13.92 -17.50 5.28
CA GLY A 277 14.48 -17.47 6.61
C GLY A 277 14.22 -16.16 7.37
N ILE A 278 13.50 -15.20 6.75
CA ILE A 278 13.13 -13.94 7.41
C ILE A 278 12.08 -14.24 8.49
N THR A 279 12.20 -13.57 9.62
CA THR A 279 11.26 -13.66 10.74
C THR A 279 10.36 -12.41 10.74
N TYR A 280 9.06 -12.65 10.82
CA TYR A 280 8.05 -11.59 10.87
C TYR A 280 7.22 -11.74 12.15
N PRO A 281 7.01 -10.66 12.90
CA PRO A 281 6.02 -10.65 13.96
C PRO A 281 4.62 -10.59 13.33
N VAL A 282 3.89 -11.69 13.40
CA VAL A 282 2.61 -11.84 12.71
C VAL A 282 1.39 -11.64 13.59
N GLU A 283 1.58 -11.64 14.91
CA GLU A 283 0.54 -11.35 15.90
C GLU A 283 1.00 -10.23 16.82
N TRP A 284 0.12 -9.24 17.04
CA TRP A 284 0.47 -8.01 17.74
C TRP A 284 -0.56 -7.60 18.77
N ARG A 285 -0.08 -7.06 19.88
CA ARG A 285 -0.86 -6.16 20.71
C ARG A 285 -0.68 -4.76 20.15
N PHE A 286 -1.77 -4.17 19.69
CA PHE A 286 -1.80 -2.82 19.17
C PHE A 286 -2.51 -1.91 20.15
N ARG A 287 -1.81 -0.90 20.65
CA ARG A 287 -2.39 0.09 21.55
C ARG A 287 -2.69 1.38 20.78
N LEU A 288 -3.91 1.87 20.97
CA LEU A 288 -4.44 3.06 20.33
C LEU A 288 -5.09 3.95 21.40
N GLY A 289 -4.31 4.90 21.95
CA GLY A 289 -4.73 5.65 23.12
C GLY A 289 -4.94 4.72 24.32
N ARG A 290 -6.20 4.61 24.76
CA ARG A 290 -6.60 3.71 25.86
C ARG A 290 -7.10 2.34 25.39
N ARG A 291 -7.29 2.16 24.09
CA ARG A 291 -7.74 0.88 23.52
C ARG A 291 -6.56 -0.06 23.36
N GLU A 292 -6.80 -1.32 23.66
CA GLU A 292 -5.87 -2.40 23.40
C GLU A 292 -6.54 -3.40 22.46
N LEU A 293 -5.94 -3.59 21.31
CA LEU A 293 -6.43 -4.43 20.22
C LEU A 293 -5.44 -5.57 19.97
N LEU A 294 -5.97 -6.76 19.73
CA LEU A 294 -5.19 -7.91 19.29
C LEU A 294 -5.30 -8.02 17.76
N LEU A 295 -4.16 -7.96 17.07
CA LEU A 295 -4.06 -8.19 15.63
C LEU A 295 -3.63 -9.62 15.39
N GLN A 296 -4.40 -10.36 14.59
CA GLN A 296 -4.12 -11.74 14.23
C GLN A 296 -4.18 -11.92 12.71
N PRO A 297 -3.21 -12.63 12.11
CA PRO A 297 -3.20 -12.85 10.68
C PRO A 297 -4.30 -13.83 10.25
N LEU A 298 -4.79 -13.69 9.02
CA LEU A 298 -5.65 -14.69 8.39
C LEU A 298 -4.95 -16.04 8.24
N MET A 299 -3.65 -15.99 7.93
CA MET A 299 -2.69 -17.09 7.94
C MET A 299 -1.29 -16.51 8.11
N ASP A 300 -0.35 -17.30 8.62
CA ASP A 300 1.00 -16.80 8.92
C ASP A 300 1.82 -16.49 7.66
N ASP A 301 1.74 -17.37 6.66
CA ASP A 301 2.51 -17.23 5.42
C ASP A 301 1.85 -16.27 4.42
N GLN A 302 2.02 -14.97 4.68
CA GLN A 302 1.64 -13.89 3.77
C GLN A 302 2.88 -13.09 3.29
N GLU A 303 4.02 -13.77 3.20
CA GLU A 303 5.25 -13.21 2.65
C GLU A 303 5.13 -13.01 1.14
N LEU A 304 5.52 -11.82 0.67
CA LEU A 304 5.56 -11.43 -0.73
C LEU A 304 7.00 -11.18 -1.16
N ASP A 305 7.49 -11.99 -2.09
CA ASP A 305 8.81 -11.84 -2.69
C ASP A 305 8.70 -11.06 -4.00
N SER A 306 9.07 -9.78 -3.96
CA SER A 306 9.04 -8.86 -5.09
C SER A 306 10.44 -8.45 -5.57
N ARG A 307 11.43 -9.32 -5.36
CA ARG A 307 12.83 -9.00 -5.74
C ARG A 307 13.02 -8.75 -7.22
N ARG A 308 12.16 -9.30 -8.09
CA ARG A 308 12.27 -9.09 -9.55
C ARG A 308 11.76 -7.71 -9.99
N SER A 309 10.90 -7.07 -9.21
CA SER A 309 10.34 -5.75 -9.50
C SER A 309 10.93 -4.66 -8.61
N THR A 310 10.73 -4.74 -7.30
CA THR A 310 11.14 -3.71 -6.33
C THR A 310 12.48 -4.04 -5.64
N GLY A 311 12.99 -5.24 -5.78
CA GLY A 311 14.18 -5.70 -5.05
C GLY A 311 13.93 -6.05 -3.59
N ALA A 312 12.68 -6.08 -3.14
CA ALA A 312 12.31 -6.25 -1.74
C ALA A 312 11.55 -7.56 -1.47
N ILE A 313 11.64 -8.03 -0.23
CA ILE A 313 10.76 -9.03 0.34
C ILE A 313 10.08 -8.38 1.54
N TYR A 314 8.77 -8.51 1.62
CA TYR A 314 7.98 -7.98 2.73
C TYR A 314 6.81 -8.90 3.08
N TRP A 315 6.22 -8.68 4.24
CA TRP A 315 5.02 -9.39 4.65
C TRP A 315 3.82 -8.49 4.43
N GLU A 316 2.81 -9.01 3.75
CA GLU A 316 1.64 -8.28 3.30
C GLU A 316 0.41 -9.14 3.54
N GLY A 317 -0.33 -8.87 4.61
CA GLY A 317 -1.31 -9.83 5.04
C GLY A 317 -2.64 -9.28 5.55
N ALA A 318 -3.68 -10.06 5.24
CA ALA A 318 -5.00 -9.89 5.83
C ALA A 318 -4.96 -10.20 7.33
N ILE A 319 -5.50 -9.29 8.14
CA ILE A 319 -5.55 -9.41 9.61
C ILE A 319 -6.94 -9.15 10.16
N ARG A 320 -7.25 -9.77 11.29
CA ARG A 320 -8.41 -9.49 12.15
C ARG A 320 -7.99 -8.72 13.36
N LEU A 321 -8.89 -7.87 13.85
CA LEU A 321 -8.70 -7.16 15.10
C LEU A 321 -9.76 -7.60 16.10
N SER A 322 -9.32 -7.85 17.33
CA SER A 322 -10.19 -8.16 18.46
C SER A 322 -9.95 -7.17 19.59
N GLU A 323 -11.00 -6.83 20.32
CA GLU A 323 -10.98 -6.06 21.55
C GLU A 323 -11.80 -6.78 22.60
N GLY A 324 -11.19 -7.07 23.78
CA GLY A 324 -11.88 -7.85 24.82
C GLY A 324 -12.29 -9.26 24.38
N GLY A 325 -11.60 -9.85 23.40
CA GLY A 325 -11.89 -11.19 22.87
C GLY A 325 -12.98 -11.24 21.79
N GLN A 326 -13.53 -10.09 21.36
CA GLN A 326 -14.51 -10.02 20.28
C GLN A 326 -13.86 -9.41 19.03
N GLU A 327 -14.11 -9.99 17.85
CA GLU A 327 -13.69 -9.39 16.57
C GLU A 327 -14.44 -8.07 16.38
N VAL A 328 -13.68 -7.00 16.10
CA VAL A 328 -14.23 -5.63 15.95
C VAL A 328 -13.90 -5.02 14.59
N GLY A 329 -13.09 -5.70 13.78
CA GLY A 329 -12.73 -5.20 12.46
C GLY A 329 -11.73 -6.10 11.75
N ARG A 330 -11.53 -5.78 10.47
CA ARG A 330 -10.60 -6.47 9.56
C ARG A 330 -9.80 -5.47 8.76
N GLY A 331 -8.63 -5.86 8.35
CA GLY A 331 -7.78 -5.01 7.52
C GLY A 331 -6.55 -5.74 7.00
N TYR A 332 -5.52 -4.95 6.77
CA TYR A 332 -4.22 -5.42 6.30
C TYR A 332 -3.10 -4.86 7.16
N LEU A 333 -2.06 -5.67 7.30
CA LEU A 333 -0.79 -5.31 7.90
C LEU A 333 0.30 -5.47 6.83
N GLU A 334 1.14 -4.46 6.68
CA GLU A 334 2.35 -4.52 5.86
C GLU A 334 3.57 -4.33 6.74
N MET A 335 4.57 -5.18 6.58
CA MET A 335 5.85 -5.10 7.29
C MET A 335 6.99 -5.16 6.28
N THR A 336 7.74 -4.07 6.16
CA THR A 336 8.90 -3.98 5.28
C THR A 336 10.20 -3.97 6.08
N GLY A 337 11.32 -4.26 5.44
CA GLY A 337 12.64 -4.17 6.09
C GLY A 337 12.89 -5.17 7.22
N CYS A 338 12.12 -6.25 7.30
CA CYS A 338 12.35 -7.32 8.29
C CYS A 338 13.58 -8.18 7.95
N GLY A 339 13.93 -8.29 6.69
CA GLY A 339 15.18 -8.92 6.22
C GLY A 339 16.22 -7.85 5.91
N GLU A 340 16.17 -7.31 4.71
CA GLU A 340 17.06 -6.25 4.26
C GLU A 340 16.39 -4.88 4.37
N LYS A 341 17.21 -3.84 4.55
CA LYS A 341 16.73 -2.45 4.54
C LYS A 341 16.00 -2.14 3.24
N ILE A 342 14.81 -1.53 3.37
CA ILE A 342 14.06 -1.09 2.21
C ILE A 342 14.74 0.10 1.52
N ARG A 343 14.73 0.08 0.19
CA ARG A 343 15.24 1.17 -0.64
C ARG A 343 14.13 1.61 -1.58
N LEU A 344 13.75 2.87 -1.50
CA LEU A 344 12.73 3.47 -2.35
C LEU A 344 13.40 4.39 -3.38
N GLY A 345 13.83 3.83 -4.48
CA GLY A 345 14.32 4.56 -5.64
C GLY A 345 15.74 5.11 -5.54
#